data_88d458c5672357e5f90e2d45dc1a50a8
#
_entry.id   88d458c5672357e5f90e2d45dc1a50a8
#
_cell.length_a   1.000
_cell.length_b   1.000
_cell.length_c   1.000
_cell.angle_alpha   90.00
_cell.angle_beta   90.00
_cell.angle_gamma   90.00
#
_symmetry.space_group_name_H-M   'P 1'
#
loop_
_entity.id
_entity.type
_entity.pdbx_description
1 polymer ?
#
loop_
_entity_poly.entity_id
_entity_poly.type
_entity_poly.pdbx_seq_one_letter_code
_entity_poly.pdbx_strand_id
1 'polypeptide(L)'
;AKQYWISGSTYEQAALDTVAAVLGMIPEGLVLLTSVALALGAVRLARRSTLVRELFCIETLARVDTLCLDKTGTITEGHLCVQGEESVKEDVDLEQLMGRMVSALGDENETFQALRQHYKRNQSTNTKLVLPFSSERKFSGVVFEGEGTYLMGAYQFIFPQADPAVLEKIAEYASQGLRVLT
;
A
#
# COMPACT_ATOMS: atom_id res chain seq x y z
N ALA A 1 55.03 -13.30 -23.10
CA ALA A 1 56.00 -14.41 -23.25
C ALA A 1 56.68 -14.41 -24.64
N LYS A 2 55.94 -14.25 -25.74
CA LYS A 2 56.50 -14.29 -27.12
C LYS A 2 57.46 -13.13 -27.40
N GLN A 3 57.22 -11.91 -26.89
CA GLN A 3 58.06 -10.72 -27.03
C GLN A 3 59.41 -10.86 -26.32
N TYR A 4 59.42 -11.43 -25.10
CA TYR A 4 60.66 -11.67 -24.35
C TYR A 4 61.64 -12.60 -25.10
N TRP A 5 61.11 -13.67 -25.70
CA TRP A 5 61.93 -14.69 -26.39
C TRP A 5 62.32 -14.32 -27.83
N ILE A 6 61.56 -13.45 -28.52
CA ILE A 6 61.80 -13.14 -29.95
C ILE A 6 62.49 -11.77 -30.13
N SER A 7 62.17 -10.77 -29.29
CA SER A 7 62.61 -9.38 -29.50
C SER A 7 63.77 -8.95 -28.61
N GLY A 8 64.31 -9.81 -27.70
CA GLY A 8 65.42 -9.47 -26.83
C GLY A 8 65.18 -8.32 -25.85
N SER A 9 63.90 -7.96 -25.63
CA SER A 9 63.50 -6.93 -24.69
C SER A 9 63.68 -7.39 -23.25
N THR A 10 64.00 -6.46 -22.36
CA THR A 10 64.06 -6.78 -20.93
C THR A 10 62.72 -7.21 -20.40
N TYR A 11 62.70 -8.06 -19.35
CA TYR A 11 61.47 -8.54 -18.73
C TYR A 11 60.50 -7.39 -18.35
N GLU A 12 61.06 -6.27 -17.83
CA GLU A 12 60.31 -5.07 -17.48
C GLU A 12 59.57 -4.44 -18.68
N GLN A 13 60.27 -4.34 -19.83
CA GLN A 13 59.69 -3.78 -21.05
C GLN A 13 58.60 -4.69 -21.60
N ALA A 14 58.85 -6.01 -21.63
CA ALA A 14 57.82 -6.96 -22.06
C ALA A 14 56.58 -6.99 -21.15
N ALA A 15 56.75 -6.77 -19.86
CA ALA A 15 55.66 -6.64 -18.90
C ALA A 15 54.85 -5.35 -19.13
N LEU A 16 55.52 -4.21 -19.29
CA LEU A 16 54.89 -2.92 -19.57
C LEU A 16 54.10 -2.94 -20.88
N ASP A 17 54.67 -3.48 -21.98
CA ASP A 17 54.01 -3.58 -23.25
C ASP A 17 52.78 -4.49 -23.18
N THR A 18 52.87 -5.58 -22.42
CA THR A 18 51.75 -6.49 -22.23
C THR A 18 50.61 -5.80 -21.45
N VAL A 19 50.93 -5.10 -20.39
CA VAL A 19 49.94 -4.32 -19.60
C VAL A 19 49.30 -3.23 -20.47
N ALA A 20 50.11 -2.48 -21.21
CA ALA A 20 49.62 -1.45 -22.11
C ALA A 20 48.68 -2.02 -23.18
N ALA A 21 49.04 -3.19 -23.78
CA ALA A 21 48.20 -3.86 -24.75
C ALA A 21 46.85 -4.34 -24.16
N VAL A 22 46.88 -4.87 -22.93
CA VAL A 22 45.66 -5.31 -22.22
C VAL A 22 44.77 -4.12 -21.87
N LEU A 23 45.36 -3.01 -21.37
CA LEU A 23 44.61 -1.78 -21.06
C LEU A 23 43.98 -1.19 -22.34
N GLY A 24 44.67 -1.20 -23.46
CA GLY A 24 44.16 -0.74 -24.76
C GLY A 24 43.01 -1.60 -25.31
N MET A 25 42.81 -2.83 -24.80
CA MET A 25 41.69 -3.68 -25.15
C MET A 25 40.40 -3.33 -24.40
N ILE A 26 40.49 -2.56 -23.34
CA ILE A 26 39.31 -2.12 -22.58
C ILE A 26 38.69 -0.94 -23.31
N PRO A 27 37.45 -1.06 -23.79
CA PRO A 27 36.76 0.04 -24.48
C PRO A 27 36.29 1.11 -23.48
N GLU A 28 37.21 1.94 -23.01
CA GLU A 28 36.93 2.99 -21.99
C GLU A 28 35.77 3.91 -22.40
N GLY A 29 35.65 4.21 -23.70
CA GLY A 29 34.56 4.97 -24.26
C GLY A 29 33.19 4.32 -24.06
N LEU A 30 33.12 2.98 -24.13
CA LEU A 30 31.86 2.27 -23.85
C LEU A 30 31.47 2.34 -22.37
N VAL A 31 32.43 2.18 -21.49
CA VAL A 31 32.18 2.30 -20.02
C VAL A 31 31.71 3.68 -19.67
N LEU A 32 32.35 4.71 -20.22
CA LEU A 32 31.93 6.09 -20.01
C LEU A 32 30.51 6.33 -20.54
N LEU A 33 30.22 5.89 -21.76
CA LEU A 33 28.91 6.08 -22.39
C LEU A 33 27.78 5.40 -21.60
N THR A 34 28.00 4.17 -21.16
CA THR A 34 27.01 3.44 -20.33
C THR A 34 26.79 4.12 -18.99
N SER A 35 27.86 4.57 -18.33
CA SER A 35 27.76 5.29 -17.07
C SER A 35 26.97 6.59 -17.21
N VAL A 36 27.22 7.36 -18.25
CA VAL A 36 26.48 8.61 -18.55
C VAL A 36 25.00 8.30 -18.86
N ALA A 37 24.72 7.27 -19.65
CA ALA A 37 23.35 6.87 -19.97
C ALA A 37 22.55 6.46 -18.71
N LEU A 38 23.17 5.67 -17.82
CA LEU A 38 22.56 5.27 -16.54
C LEU A 38 22.35 6.50 -15.62
N ALA A 39 23.31 7.39 -15.54
CA ALA A 39 23.19 8.62 -14.75
C ALA A 39 22.04 9.52 -15.24
N LEU A 40 21.90 9.69 -16.57
CA LEU A 40 20.77 10.42 -17.15
C LEU A 40 19.44 9.73 -16.87
N GLY A 41 19.39 8.40 -16.90
CA GLY A 41 18.22 7.61 -16.50
C GLY A 41 17.83 7.88 -15.03
N ALA A 42 18.80 7.88 -14.13
CA ALA A 42 18.58 8.17 -12.71
C ALA A 42 18.03 9.59 -12.50
N VAL A 43 18.58 10.59 -13.19
CA VAL A 43 18.08 11.98 -13.12
C VAL A 43 16.63 12.09 -13.64
N ARG A 44 16.28 11.37 -14.73
CA ARG A 44 14.90 11.35 -15.23
C ARG A 44 13.92 10.74 -14.23
N LEU A 45 14.30 9.64 -13.56
CA LEU A 45 13.49 9.01 -12.54
C LEU A 45 13.35 9.89 -11.30
N ALA A 46 14.43 10.54 -10.86
CA ALA A 46 14.41 11.49 -9.75
C ALA A 46 13.45 12.66 -9.99
N ARG A 47 13.38 13.18 -11.22
CA ARG A 47 12.40 14.20 -11.62
C ARG A 47 10.94 13.74 -11.54
N ARG A 48 10.70 12.44 -11.51
CA ARG A 48 9.40 11.79 -11.31
C ARG A 48 9.20 11.31 -9.86
N SER A 49 9.92 11.88 -8.91
CA SER A 49 9.88 11.52 -7.49
C SER A 49 10.23 10.05 -7.20
N THR A 50 11.01 9.43 -8.07
CA THR A 50 11.44 8.05 -7.91
C THR A 50 12.94 8.03 -7.63
N LEU A 51 13.32 7.56 -6.42
CA LEU A 51 14.71 7.44 -6.00
C LEU A 51 15.28 6.08 -6.46
N VAL A 52 16.40 6.14 -7.16
CA VAL A 52 17.18 4.97 -7.58
C VAL A 52 18.31 4.78 -6.59
N ARG A 53 18.41 3.61 -5.97
CA ARG A 53 19.46 3.28 -5.01
C ARG A 53 20.78 2.92 -5.71
N GLU A 54 20.67 2.23 -6.83
CA GLU A 54 21.82 1.75 -7.62
C GLU A 54 21.58 2.02 -9.10
N LEU A 55 22.61 2.45 -9.82
CA LEU A 55 22.50 2.76 -11.26
C LEU A 55 22.06 1.57 -12.10
N PHE A 56 22.47 0.35 -11.71
CA PHE A 56 22.06 -0.88 -12.40
C PHE A 56 20.56 -1.20 -12.30
N CYS A 57 19.85 -0.62 -11.34
CA CYS A 57 18.39 -0.76 -11.27
C CYS A 57 17.70 -0.26 -12.55
N ILE A 58 18.28 0.70 -13.26
CA ILE A 58 17.74 1.26 -14.49
C ILE A 58 17.75 0.23 -15.62
N GLU A 59 18.84 -0.53 -15.72
CA GLU A 59 18.94 -1.62 -16.67
C GLU A 59 17.94 -2.74 -16.35
N THR A 60 17.83 -3.09 -15.07
CA THR A 60 16.85 -4.10 -14.61
C THR A 60 15.41 -3.66 -14.90
N LEU A 61 15.07 -2.40 -14.63
CA LEU A 61 13.74 -1.84 -14.94
C LEU A 61 13.43 -1.87 -16.44
N ALA A 62 14.43 -1.66 -17.30
CA ALA A 62 14.24 -1.70 -18.75
C ALA A 62 13.94 -3.11 -19.30
N ARG A 63 14.21 -4.14 -18.51
CA ARG A 63 13.97 -5.56 -18.86
C ARG A 63 12.71 -6.14 -18.24
N VAL A 64 11.99 -5.35 -17.42
CA VAL A 64 10.74 -5.81 -16.78
C VAL A 64 9.66 -5.97 -17.83
N ASP A 65 9.09 -7.14 -17.92
CA ASP A 65 7.96 -7.50 -18.77
C ASP A 65 6.67 -7.79 -17.98
N THR A 66 6.81 -8.01 -16.67
CA THR A 66 5.69 -8.34 -15.79
C THR A 66 5.70 -7.42 -14.58
N LEU A 67 4.60 -6.72 -14.34
CA LEU A 67 4.42 -5.80 -13.21
C LEU A 67 3.38 -6.34 -12.24
N CYS A 68 3.83 -6.64 -11.01
CA CYS A 68 2.95 -7.02 -9.91
C CYS A 68 2.74 -5.81 -9.00
N LEU A 69 1.50 -5.37 -8.86
CA LEU A 69 1.13 -4.22 -8.02
C LEU A 69 0.30 -4.69 -6.84
N ASP A 70 0.61 -4.16 -5.67
CA ASP A 70 -0.29 -4.25 -4.52
C ASP A 70 -1.50 -3.33 -4.75
N LYS A 71 -2.67 -3.75 -4.27
CA LYS A 71 -3.90 -2.96 -4.42
C LYS A 71 -3.88 -1.74 -3.51
N THR A 72 -3.67 -1.97 -2.22
CA THR A 72 -3.87 -0.95 -1.19
C THR A 72 -2.68 0.00 -1.08
N GLY A 73 -2.93 1.30 -1.24
CA GLY A 73 -1.88 2.32 -1.20
C GLY A 73 -0.98 2.40 -2.45
N THR A 74 -1.23 1.54 -3.47
CA THR A 74 -0.52 1.57 -4.75
C THR A 74 -1.48 1.87 -5.90
N ILE A 75 -2.52 1.06 -6.07
CA ILE A 75 -3.59 1.29 -7.07
C ILE A 75 -4.67 2.20 -6.48
N THR A 76 -4.95 2.05 -5.17
CA THR A 76 -5.92 2.85 -4.44
C THR A 76 -5.19 3.90 -3.58
N GLU A 77 -5.81 5.05 -3.39
CA GLU A 77 -5.27 6.13 -2.55
C GLU A 77 -5.28 5.79 -1.05
N GLY A 78 -5.93 4.68 -0.65
CA GLY A 78 -6.04 4.26 0.75
C GLY A 78 -6.98 5.14 1.58
N HIS A 79 -7.73 6.04 0.94
CA HIS A 79 -8.71 6.88 1.60
C HIS A 79 -10.11 6.36 1.36
N LEU A 80 -10.84 6.12 2.44
CA LEU A 80 -12.25 5.78 2.41
C LEU A 80 -13.08 7.01 2.81
N CYS A 81 -14.27 7.13 2.25
CA CYS A 81 -15.26 8.12 2.66
C CYS A 81 -16.63 7.46 2.78
N VAL A 82 -17.42 7.94 3.73
CA VAL A 82 -18.82 7.50 3.87
C VAL A 82 -19.63 8.11 2.72
N GLN A 83 -20.30 7.26 1.94
CA GLN A 83 -21.12 7.68 0.80
C GLN A 83 -22.57 7.88 1.19
N GLY A 84 -23.04 7.15 2.17
CA GLY A 84 -24.41 7.24 2.65
C GLY A 84 -24.70 6.28 3.78
N GLU A 85 -25.85 6.44 4.37
CA GLU A 85 -26.38 5.60 5.44
C GLU A 85 -27.85 5.29 5.20
N GLU A 86 -28.27 4.11 5.59
CA GLU A 86 -29.67 3.68 5.48
C GLU A 86 -30.10 3.01 6.79
N SER A 87 -31.15 3.51 7.41
CA SER A 87 -31.75 2.88 8.59
C SER A 87 -32.86 1.94 8.19
N VAL A 88 -32.82 0.71 8.70
CA VAL A 88 -33.91 -0.27 8.56
C VAL A 88 -35.07 0.02 9.52
N LYS A 89 -34.81 0.77 10.60
CA LYS A 89 -35.80 1.20 11.59
C LYS A 89 -35.93 2.71 11.57
N GLU A 90 -37.14 3.23 11.45
CA GLU A 90 -37.43 4.66 11.37
C GLU A 90 -37.19 5.42 12.66
N ASP A 91 -37.17 4.74 13.83
CA ASP A 91 -37.07 5.37 15.15
C ASP A 91 -35.64 5.55 15.69
N VAL A 92 -34.60 5.25 14.88
CA VAL A 92 -33.21 5.32 15.31
C VAL A 92 -32.49 6.51 14.67
N ASP A 93 -32.03 7.44 15.49
CA ASP A 93 -31.08 8.48 15.06
C ASP A 93 -29.71 7.86 14.82
N LEU A 94 -29.46 7.47 13.57
CA LEU A 94 -28.27 6.76 13.14
C LEU A 94 -27.01 7.64 13.27
N GLU A 95 -27.14 8.95 12.99
CA GLU A 95 -26.02 9.90 13.10
C GLU A 95 -25.54 10.00 14.56
N GLN A 96 -26.48 10.15 15.50
CA GLN A 96 -26.15 10.22 16.92
C GLN A 96 -25.56 8.89 17.43
N LEU A 97 -26.15 7.77 17.07
CA LEU A 97 -25.69 6.44 17.47
C LEU A 97 -24.28 6.17 16.97
N MET A 98 -24.03 6.40 15.68
CA MET A 98 -22.71 6.20 15.06
C MET A 98 -21.67 7.15 15.65
N GLY A 99 -22.01 8.41 15.88
CA GLY A 99 -21.11 9.36 16.55
C GLY A 99 -20.67 8.89 17.95
N ARG A 100 -21.58 8.28 18.72
CA ARG A 100 -21.30 7.69 20.04
C ARG A 100 -20.44 6.43 19.92
N MET A 101 -20.78 5.52 19.00
CA MET A 101 -20.00 4.30 18.76
C MET A 101 -18.57 4.62 18.32
N VAL A 102 -18.41 5.50 17.35
CA VAL A 102 -17.12 5.94 16.84
C VAL A 102 -16.28 6.64 17.91
N SER A 103 -16.93 7.36 18.85
CA SER A 103 -16.24 7.99 19.99
C SER A 103 -15.76 6.97 21.03
N ALA A 104 -16.51 5.90 21.23
CA ALA A 104 -16.20 4.85 22.20
C ALA A 104 -15.17 3.85 21.68
N LEU A 105 -15.20 3.53 20.38
CA LEU A 105 -14.28 2.60 19.72
C LEU A 105 -12.94 3.32 19.40
N GLY A 106 -11.83 2.75 19.85
CA GLY A 106 -10.48 3.31 19.66
C GLY A 106 -9.73 2.79 18.43
N ASP A 107 -10.42 2.15 17.50
CA ASP A 107 -9.78 1.53 16.33
C ASP A 107 -9.12 2.55 15.39
N GLU A 108 -7.95 2.22 14.81
CA GLU A 108 -7.15 3.11 13.96
C GLU A 108 -7.11 2.69 12.48
N ASN A 109 -7.98 1.76 12.05
CA ASN A 109 -8.01 1.33 10.66
C ASN A 109 -8.64 2.39 9.73
N GLU A 110 -8.38 2.28 8.41
CA GLU A 110 -8.86 3.23 7.39
C GLU A 110 -10.39 3.42 7.41
N THR A 111 -11.15 2.34 7.64
CA THR A 111 -12.61 2.39 7.75
C THR A 111 -13.05 3.26 8.94
N PHE A 112 -12.36 3.11 10.06
CA PHE A 112 -12.65 3.87 11.27
C PHE A 112 -12.28 5.34 11.12
N GLN A 113 -11.19 5.64 10.40
CA GLN A 113 -10.82 7.02 10.08
C GLN A 113 -11.89 7.70 9.22
N ALA A 114 -12.43 7.00 8.22
CA ALA A 114 -13.54 7.50 7.39
C ALA A 114 -14.80 7.78 8.22
N LEU A 115 -15.16 6.87 9.12
CA LEU A 115 -16.29 7.05 10.02
C LEU A 115 -16.09 8.24 10.96
N ARG A 116 -14.89 8.42 11.52
CA ARG A 116 -14.55 9.57 12.39
C ARG A 116 -14.58 10.91 11.67
N GLN A 117 -14.29 10.93 10.39
CA GLN A 117 -14.38 12.16 9.59
C GLN A 117 -15.83 12.51 9.28
N HIS A 118 -16.69 11.51 9.09
CA HIS A 118 -18.09 11.72 8.74
C HIS A 118 -18.96 12.01 9.96
N TYR A 119 -18.87 11.18 11.01
CA TYR A 119 -19.67 11.33 12.22
C TYR A 119 -18.98 12.21 13.25
N LYS A 120 -19.67 13.26 13.70
CA LYS A 120 -19.14 14.16 14.73
C LYS A 120 -18.95 13.42 16.05
N ARG A 121 -17.80 13.66 16.66
CA ARG A 121 -17.46 13.05 17.95
C ARG A 121 -18.41 13.53 19.03
N ASN A 122 -19.22 12.63 19.59
CA ASN A 122 -20.11 12.93 20.71
C ASN A 122 -19.40 12.57 22.03
N GLN A 123 -19.19 13.55 22.92
CA GLN A 123 -18.39 13.38 24.14
C GLN A 123 -19.11 12.66 25.28
N SER A 124 -20.43 12.50 25.23
CA SER A 124 -21.22 11.90 26.29
C SER A 124 -21.55 10.44 25.99
N THR A 125 -20.66 9.54 26.35
CA THR A 125 -20.92 8.10 26.21
C THR A 125 -20.78 7.39 27.55
N ASN A 126 -21.91 7.00 28.17
CA ASN A 126 -21.93 6.06 29.27
C ASN A 126 -21.65 4.64 28.74
N THR A 127 -20.38 4.39 28.44
CA THR A 127 -19.93 3.13 27.86
C THR A 127 -19.58 2.16 28.98
N LYS A 128 -20.25 1.01 29.02
CA LYS A 128 -20.00 -0.07 29.98
C LYS A 128 -18.89 -1.02 29.52
N LEU A 129 -18.89 -1.35 28.22
CA LEU A 129 -17.93 -2.25 27.63
C LEU A 129 -17.65 -1.87 26.17
N VAL A 130 -16.39 -1.99 25.78
CA VAL A 130 -15.94 -1.80 24.38
C VAL A 130 -15.32 -3.10 23.89
N LEU A 131 -15.77 -3.57 22.75
CA LEU A 131 -15.21 -4.71 22.03
C LEU A 131 -14.49 -4.18 20.78
N PRO A 132 -13.14 -4.09 20.78
CA PRO A 132 -12.38 -3.60 19.63
C PRO A 132 -12.56 -4.51 18.41
N PHE A 133 -12.31 -3.98 17.21
CA PHE A 133 -12.34 -4.75 15.99
C PHE A 133 -11.32 -5.91 16.03
N SER A 134 -11.73 -7.06 15.52
CA SER A 134 -10.85 -8.19 15.30
C SER A 134 -11.03 -8.72 13.89
N SER A 135 -9.91 -8.99 13.20
CA SER A 135 -9.91 -9.60 11.88
C SER A 135 -10.52 -11.01 11.86
N GLU A 136 -10.54 -11.68 12.99
CA GLU A 136 -11.18 -12.98 13.15
C GLU A 136 -12.69 -12.85 13.29
N ARG A 137 -13.18 -11.93 14.11
CA ARG A 137 -14.61 -11.70 14.35
C ARG A 137 -15.28 -10.88 13.26
N LYS A 138 -14.53 -10.01 12.56
CA LYS A 138 -15.02 -9.10 11.51
C LYS A 138 -16.03 -8.05 11.97
N PHE A 139 -16.13 -7.82 13.27
CA PHE A 139 -16.94 -6.76 13.86
C PHE A 139 -16.31 -6.18 15.13
N SER A 140 -16.76 -4.99 15.49
CA SER A 140 -16.54 -4.31 16.76
C SER A 140 -17.87 -4.09 17.47
N GLY A 141 -17.84 -3.71 18.75
CA GLY A 141 -19.07 -3.49 19.48
C GLY A 141 -18.90 -2.58 20.68
N VAL A 142 -20.02 -2.00 21.11
CA VAL A 142 -20.11 -1.15 22.28
C VAL A 142 -21.35 -1.50 23.08
N VAL A 143 -21.21 -1.60 24.40
CA VAL A 143 -22.34 -1.72 25.32
C VAL A 143 -22.52 -0.38 26.00
N PHE A 144 -23.67 0.27 25.77
CA PHE A 144 -24.06 1.48 26.48
C PHE A 144 -24.91 1.12 27.71
N GLU A 145 -24.63 1.81 28.80
CA GLU A 145 -25.33 1.56 30.08
C GLU A 145 -26.81 1.91 29.95
N GLY A 146 -27.69 0.94 30.23
CA GLY A 146 -29.15 1.12 30.17
C GLY A 146 -29.77 1.09 28.76
N GLU A 147 -28.97 1.04 27.69
CA GLU A 147 -29.50 1.11 26.32
C GLU A 147 -29.31 -0.20 25.52
N GLY A 148 -28.27 -0.99 25.83
CA GLY A 148 -28.02 -2.28 25.19
C GLY A 148 -26.67 -2.40 24.51
N THR A 149 -26.57 -3.38 23.61
CA THR A 149 -25.34 -3.72 22.87
C THR A 149 -25.51 -3.36 21.40
N TYR A 150 -24.53 -2.65 20.87
CA TYR A 150 -24.46 -2.26 19.47
C TYR A 150 -23.21 -2.87 18.84
N LEU A 151 -23.39 -3.50 17.68
CA LEU A 151 -22.32 -4.12 16.92
C LEU A 151 -22.18 -3.42 15.57
N MET A 152 -20.95 -3.34 15.07
CA MET A 152 -20.67 -2.78 13.76
C MET A 152 -19.64 -3.65 13.02
N GLY A 153 -19.97 -4.08 11.82
CA GLY A 153 -19.06 -4.92 11.04
C GLY A 153 -19.70 -5.51 9.79
N ALA A 154 -19.19 -6.64 9.36
CA ALA A 154 -19.73 -7.35 8.22
C ALA A 154 -21.01 -8.11 8.60
N TYR A 155 -22.10 -7.87 7.87
CA TYR A 155 -23.45 -8.39 8.16
C TYR A 155 -23.48 -9.89 8.45
N GLN A 156 -22.83 -10.69 7.63
CA GLN A 156 -22.81 -12.15 7.75
C GLN A 156 -22.15 -12.68 9.03
N PHE A 157 -21.34 -11.86 9.71
CA PHE A 157 -20.69 -12.22 10.97
C PHE A 157 -21.49 -11.75 12.19
N ILE A 158 -22.35 -10.75 12.02
CA ILE A 158 -23.23 -10.26 13.07
C ILE A 158 -24.55 -11.03 13.10
N PHE A 159 -25.10 -11.35 11.93
CA PHE A 159 -26.38 -12.05 11.78
C PHE A 159 -26.19 -13.43 11.14
N PRO A 160 -26.18 -14.53 11.93
CA PRO A 160 -26.04 -15.89 11.42
C PRO A 160 -27.21 -16.30 10.49
N GLN A 161 -28.41 -15.76 10.73
CA GLN A 161 -29.58 -15.93 9.88
C GLN A 161 -29.82 -14.64 9.11
N ALA A 162 -29.28 -14.60 7.90
CA ALA A 162 -29.32 -13.42 7.07
C ALA A 162 -30.71 -13.22 6.45
N ASP A 163 -31.23 -12.01 6.51
CA ASP A 163 -32.42 -11.60 5.76
C ASP A 163 -32.05 -11.47 4.26
N PRO A 164 -32.72 -12.23 3.35
CA PRO A 164 -32.42 -12.16 1.92
C PRO A 164 -32.55 -10.76 1.33
N ALA A 165 -33.50 -9.95 1.80
CA ALA A 165 -33.69 -8.59 1.30
C ALA A 165 -32.51 -7.66 1.66
N VAL A 166 -31.95 -7.82 2.86
CA VAL A 166 -30.77 -7.06 3.30
C VAL A 166 -29.52 -7.52 2.53
N LEU A 167 -29.39 -8.83 2.29
CA LEU A 167 -28.27 -9.35 1.51
C LEU A 167 -28.29 -8.86 0.07
N GLU A 168 -29.46 -8.77 -0.56
CA GLU A 168 -29.60 -8.24 -1.91
C GLU A 168 -29.16 -6.78 -2.00
N LYS A 169 -29.60 -5.94 -1.06
CA LYS A 169 -29.13 -4.55 -0.98
C LYS A 169 -27.60 -4.45 -0.75
N ILE A 170 -27.06 -5.26 0.13
CA ILE A 170 -25.60 -5.30 0.37
C ILE A 170 -24.86 -5.70 -0.92
N ALA A 171 -25.37 -6.68 -1.65
CA ALA A 171 -24.80 -7.12 -2.92
C ALA A 171 -24.87 -6.02 -4.00
N GLU A 172 -25.96 -5.28 -4.05
CA GLU A 172 -26.10 -4.12 -4.94
C GLU A 172 -25.05 -3.05 -4.65
N TYR A 173 -24.89 -2.62 -3.41
CA TYR A 173 -23.86 -1.64 -3.02
C TYR A 173 -22.44 -2.17 -3.26
N ALA A 174 -22.19 -3.45 -2.95
CA ALA A 174 -20.91 -4.08 -3.22
C ALA A 174 -20.56 -4.14 -4.72
N SER A 175 -21.55 -4.31 -5.60
CA SER A 175 -21.37 -4.30 -7.05
C SER A 175 -20.93 -2.93 -7.58
N GLN A 176 -21.26 -1.86 -6.85
CA GLN A 176 -20.84 -0.49 -7.13
C GLN A 176 -19.43 -0.17 -6.53
N GLY A 177 -18.78 -1.16 -5.93
CA GLY A 177 -17.47 -0.99 -5.29
C GLY A 177 -17.53 -0.40 -3.87
N LEU A 178 -18.72 -0.32 -3.27
CA LEU A 178 -18.90 0.19 -1.93
C LEU A 178 -18.63 -0.89 -0.85
N ARG A 179 -18.03 -0.50 0.24
CA ARG A 179 -17.90 -1.33 1.43
C ARG A 179 -19.09 -1.08 2.35
N VAL A 180 -19.89 -2.10 2.57
CA VAL A 180 -21.08 -2.03 3.44
C VAL A 180 -20.70 -2.47 4.86
N LEU A 181 -21.08 -1.67 5.83
CA LEU A 181 -21.04 -1.97 7.26
C LEU A 181 -22.48 -2.01 7.80
N THR A 182 -22.72 -2.91 8.71
CA THR A 182 -24.02 -3.06 9.39
C THR A 182 -23.84 -2.91 10.88
#